data_d08618ac5a3ed4a9422c4a53397faaaf
#
_entry.id   d08618ac5a3ed4a9422c4a53397faaaf
#
_cell.length_a   1.000
_cell.length_b   1.000
_cell.length_c   1.000
_cell.angle_alpha   90.00
_cell.angle_beta   90.00
_cell.angle_gamma   90.00
#
_symmetry.space_group_name_H-M   'P 1'
#
loop_
_entity.id
_entity.type
_entity.pdbx_description
1 polymer ?
#
loop_
_entity_poly.entity_id
_entity_poly.type
_entity_poly.pdbx_seq_one_letter_code
_entity_poly.pdbx_strand_id
1 'polypeptide(L)'
;MAIWEWAEKNCDFSRATNYDCAGLVGPYDSSVAPYTKGILDWCQDSSIREIVVRKCSRAGVSESLLMFIRWIVAERPGPTYYLTADQLLAERFMESRIKRGWRVCKKTHEKFKQAQSTMHDIRFDHMDFRVSWPNAKGAFKQDGWQTIIADEFATWKHHSPDMLRKRAGTYRFHTIVMLSSPDPTRKGASDPVIDEYESTDQNLWHMPDPKTGNDFTWQFGGTGKSHGLKWPSDAQDPETKEWDLERVRNEAYYLTEDGTRIENKERQGITAKGAWVATREGAPKHVRGCWIVGPMVPFLDGDFGVLAYRFLEAKRKGSSALRSYFFENWADVGHMPNSVDTRDGSMRAREINYSRSRPFYDSPDVKISEQASKGLSLTVDVQKSHLWYVARDWTNHGASTDTGLREWGKVANFDDLYTLCEKLQPNVVGIDAHYQGRYGETVDFCASEGALALMGEENMKKDIYLRDDMDPSEGRKSRMRLGSRFSMLTWNTDIFRSKLLSAIDGDGPFPWHVYRMIERQYVRQVLSTHKVDGEWIRKKGHPDDHLFDCEVMQLVLARFGTLIQ
;
A
#
# COMPACT_ATOMS: atom_id res chain seq x y z
N MET A 1 -3.59 -35.28 -20.92
CA MET A 1 -4.30 -34.00 -21.11
C MET A 1 -3.98 -33.13 -19.91
N ALA A 2 -3.42 -31.96 -20.15
CA ALA A 2 -3.13 -31.00 -19.08
C ALA A 2 -4.43 -30.48 -18.44
N ILE A 3 -4.36 -30.00 -17.19
CA ILE A 3 -5.55 -29.48 -16.49
C ILE A 3 -6.17 -28.31 -17.26
N TRP A 4 -5.36 -27.43 -17.81
CA TRP A 4 -5.84 -26.27 -18.58
C TRP A 4 -6.51 -26.70 -19.89
N GLU A 5 -6.01 -27.72 -20.62
CA GLU A 5 -6.67 -28.30 -21.80
C GLU A 5 -8.01 -28.96 -21.43
N TRP A 6 -8.02 -29.66 -20.29
CA TRP A 6 -9.25 -30.26 -19.78
C TRP A 6 -10.30 -29.19 -19.46
N ALA A 7 -9.87 -28.08 -18.84
CA ALA A 7 -10.77 -26.97 -18.51
C ALA A 7 -11.35 -26.30 -19.76
N GLU A 8 -10.53 -26.04 -20.80
CA GLU A 8 -11.00 -25.51 -22.09
C GLU A 8 -12.06 -26.41 -22.73
N LYS A 9 -11.87 -27.71 -22.63
CA LYS A 9 -12.82 -28.69 -23.20
C LYS A 9 -14.09 -28.86 -22.40
N ASN A 10 -14.08 -28.69 -21.08
CA ASN A 10 -15.17 -29.09 -20.19
C ASN A 10 -15.84 -27.93 -19.45
N CYS A 11 -15.22 -26.75 -19.39
CA CYS A 11 -15.71 -25.62 -18.62
C CYS A 11 -16.19 -24.48 -19.52
N ASP A 12 -17.36 -23.92 -19.20
CA ASP A 12 -17.99 -22.83 -19.93
C ASP A 12 -18.73 -21.92 -18.94
N PHE A 13 -18.27 -20.70 -18.81
CA PHE A 13 -18.81 -19.70 -17.88
C PHE A 13 -20.26 -19.31 -18.20
N SER A 14 -20.68 -19.40 -19.46
CA SER A 14 -22.06 -19.11 -19.87
C SER A 14 -23.12 -20.03 -19.23
N ARG A 15 -22.68 -21.16 -18.68
CA ARG A 15 -23.57 -22.13 -17.98
C ARG A 15 -23.92 -21.70 -16.55
N ALA A 16 -23.21 -20.75 -15.99
CA ALA A 16 -23.36 -20.34 -14.59
C ALA A 16 -23.84 -18.90 -14.49
N THR A 17 -25.15 -18.69 -14.58
CA THR A 17 -25.75 -17.38 -14.29
C THR A 17 -25.45 -16.96 -12.84
N ASN A 18 -25.13 -15.68 -12.62
CA ASN A 18 -24.76 -15.13 -11.31
C ASN A 18 -23.50 -15.74 -10.69
N TYR A 19 -22.62 -16.31 -11.49
CA TYR A 19 -21.29 -16.69 -11.06
C TYR A 19 -20.38 -15.46 -11.10
N ASP A 20 -19.69 -15.21 -9.99
CA ASP A 20 -18.72 -14.10 -9.91
C ASP A 20 -17.39 -14.52 -10.56
N CYS A 21 -17.29 -14.33 -11.86
CA CYS A 21 -16.13 -14.68 -12.69
C CYS A 21 -15.46 -13.46 -13.35
N ALA A 22 -15.58 -12.27 -12.75
CA ALA A 22 -14.97 -11.03 -13.25
C ALA A 22 -15.31 -10.71 -14.72
N GLY A 23 -16.53 -11.01 -15.16
CA GLY A 23 -17.00 -10.73 -16.52
C GLY A 23 -16.55 -11.75 -17.58
N LEU A 24 -15.92 -12.85 -17.20
CA LEU A 24 -15.61 -13.94 -18.13
C LEU A 24 -16.89 -14.59 -18.66
N VAL A 25 -16.98 -14.76 -19.97
CA VAL A 25 -18.14 -15.32 -20.65
C VAL A 25 -17.66 -16.35 -21.68
N GLY A 26 -18.42 -17.42 -21.87
CA GLY A 26 -18.11 -18.47 -22.83
C GLY A 26 -17.18 -19.56 -22.28
N PRO A 27 -16.58 -20.37 -23.16
CA PRO A 27 -15.62 -21.41 -22.77
C PRO A 27 -14.43 -20.85 -22.01
N TYR A 28 -13.90 -21.65 -21.07
CA TYR A 28 -12.65 -21.31 -20.41
C TYR A 28 -11.52 -21.21 -21.46
N ASP A 29 -10.80 -20.11 -21.41
CA ASP A 29 -9.68 -19.83 -22.32
C ASP A 29 -8.41 -19.58 -21.49
N SER A 30 -7.50 -20.55 -21.49
CA SER A 30 -6.23 -20.46 -20.76
C SER A 30 -5.25 -19.46 -21.38
N SER A 31 -5.49 -19.00 -22.61
CA SER A 31 -4.66 -18.00 -23.28
C SER A 31 -4.84 -16.59 -22.69
N VAL A 32 -5.95 -16.35 -21.98
CA VAL A 32 -6.21 -15.07 -21.29
C VAL A 32 -5.16 -14.79 -20.21
N ALA A 33 -4.74 -15.83 -19.48
CA ALA A 33 -3.70 -15.72 -18.45
C ALA A 33 -2.68 -16.86 -18.62
N PRO A 34 -1.80 -16.79 -19.66
CA PRO A 34 -0.98 -17.91 -20.12
C PRO A 34 -0.01 -18.44 -19.06
N TYR A 35 0.45 -17.59 -18.17
CA TYR A 35 1.32 -17.96 -17.04
C TYR A 35 0.66 -18.91 -16.04
N THR A 36 -0.66 -18.99 -16.02
CA THR A 36 -1.38 -19.93 -15.13
C THR A 36 -1.32 -21.37 -15.61
N LYS A 37 -1.02 -21.62 -16.90
CA LYS A 37 -0.86 -22.97 -17.44
C LYS A 37 0.23 -23.75 -16.70
N GLY A 38 1.41 -23.15 -16.52
CA GLY A 38 2.50 -23.80 -15.79
C GLY A 38 2.18 -24.06 -14.32
N ILE A 39 1.40 -23.18 -13.68
CA ILE A 39 0.91 -23.42 -12.29
C ILE A 39 -0.01 -24.64 -12.26
N LEU A 40 -0.91 -24.79 -13.24
CA LEU A 40 -1.80 -25.95 -13.34
C LEU A 40 -1.02 -27.23 -13.69
N ASP A 41 0.02 -27.16 -14.49
CA ASP A 41 0.91 -28.28 -14.78
C ASP A 41 1.64 -28.73 -13.51
N TRP A 42 2.14 -27.80 -12.68
CA TRP A 42 2.71 -28.14 -11.38
C TRP A 42 1.70 -28.77 -10.43
N CYS A 43 0.44 -28.30 -10.42
CA CYS A 43 -0.64 -28.92 -9.64
C CYS A 43 -0.96 -30.36 -10.10
N GLN A 44 -0.74 -30.66 -11.36
CA GLN A 44 -0.96 -32.01 -11.91
C GLN A 44 0.20 -32.97 -11.64
N ASP A 45 1.41 -32.46 -11.55
CA ASP A 45 2.62 -33.25 -11.34
C ASP A 45 2.72 -33.74 -9.89
N SER A 46 2.59 -35.08 -9.73
CA SER A 46 2.66 -35.71 -8.40
C SER A 46 4.04 -35.62 -7.72
N SER A 47 5.08 -35.24 -8.45
CA SER A 47 6.42 -34.98 -7.89
C SER A 47 6.49 -33.60 -7.19
N ILE A 48 5.61 -32.65 -7.56
CA ILE A 48 5.52 -31.33 -6.96
C ILE A 48 4.52 -31.36 -5.82
N ARG A 49 4.95 -30.99 -4.62
CA ARG A 49 4.16 -31.02 -3.40
C ARG A 49 3.76 -29.64 -2.90
N GLU A 50 4.58 -28.65 -3.17
CA GLU A 50 4.34 -27.29 -2.71
C GLU A 50 4.51 -26.32 -3.87
N ILE A 51 3.58 -25.39 -3.99
CA ILE A 51 3.56 -24.33 -4.99
C ILE A 51 3.29 -23.01 -4.27
N VAL A 52 4.22 -22.07 -4.38
CA VAL A 52 4.10 -20.73 -3.80
C VAL A 52 3.88 -19.72 -4.92
N VAL A 53 2.75 -19.03 -4.90
CA VAL A 53 2.40 -18.03 -5.90
C VAL A 53 2.42 -16.64 -5.27
N ARG A 54 3.53 -15.95 -5.45
CA ARG A 54 3.68 -14.54 -5.15
C ARG A 54 3.04 -13.75 -6.29
N LYS A 55 1.93 -13.08 -6.05
CA LYS A 55 1.13 -12.47 -7.12
C LYS A 55 0.73 -11.03 -6.83
N CYS A 56 0.64 -10.22 -7.87
CA CYS A 56 -0.10 -8.97 -7.81
C CYS A 56 -1.62 -9.22 -7.69
N SER A 57 -2.37 -8.20 -7.35
CA SER A 57 -3.83 -8.28 -7.30
C SER A 57 -4.41 -8.60 -8.67
N ARG A 58 -5.53 -9.34 -8.69
CA ARG A 58 -6.30 -9.68 -9.91
C ARG A 58 -5.52 -10.48 -10.96
N ALA A 59 -4.52 -11.23 -10.55
CA ALA A 59 -3.69 -12.05 -11.45
C ALA A 59 -4.42 -13.27 -12.07
N GLY A 60 -5.70 -13.50 -11.80
CA GLY A 60 -6.48 -14.61 -12.36
C GLY A 60 -6.16 -16.00 -11.78
N VAL A 61 -5.18 -16.13 -10.89
CA VAL A 61 -4.73 -17.41 -10.34
C VAL A 61 -5.83 -18.14 -9.58
N SER A 62 -6.61 -17.45 -8.76
CA SER A 62 -7.71 -18.07 -7.99
C SER A 62 -8.74 -18.71 -8.93
N GLU A 63 -9.05 -18.10 -10.08
CA GLU A 63 -9.97 -18.71 -11.07
C GLU A 63 -9.35 -19.96 -11.72
N SER A 64 -8.07 -19.92 -12.06
CA SER A 64 -7.37 -21.09 -12.60
C SER A 64 -7.32 -22.24 -11.58
N LEU A 65 -7.14 -21.94 -10.28
CA LEU A 65 -7.22 -22.96 -9.23
C LEU A 65 -8.63 -23.51 -9.02
N LEU A 66 -9.66 -22.74 -9.34
CA LEU A 66 -11.03 -23.28 -9.39
C LEU A 66 -11.21 -24.29 -10.54
N MET A 67 -10.48 -24.13 -11.67
CA MET A 67 -10.44 -25.18 -12.71
C MET A 67 -9.71 -26.42 -12.20
N PHE A 68 -8.63 -26.27 -11.43
CA PHE A 68 -7.96 -27.37 -10.78
C PHE A 68 -8.89 -28.14 -9.81
N ILE A 69 -9.64 -27.43 -8.97
CA ILE A 69 -10.62 -28.06 -8.05
C ILE A 69 -11.69 -28.83 -8.86
N ARG A 70 -12.22 -28.25 -9.94
CA ARG A 70 -13.19 -28.91 -10.81
C ARG A 70 -12.60 -30.17 -11.45
N TRP A 71 -11.36 -30.11 -11.88
CA TRP A 71 -10.64 -31.26 -12.41
C TRP A 71 -10.42 -32.34 -11.35
N ILE A 72 -10.07 -31.99 -10.11
CA ILE A 72 -9.96 -32.94 -8.98
C ILE A 72 -11.30 -33.69 -8.82
N VAL A 73 -12.42 -32.96 -8.68
CA VAL A 73 -13.74 -33.57 -8.49
C VAL A 73 -14.13 -34.45 -9.65
N ALA A 74 -13.76 -34.08 -10.88
CA ALA A 74 -14.16 -34.82 -12.08
C ALA A 74 -13.29 -36.04 -12.35
N GLU A 75 -11.96 -35.92 -12.26
CA GLU A 75 -11.00 -36.84 -12.83
C GLU A 75 -10.07 -37.50 -11.81
N ARG A 76 -9.71 -36.81 -10.72
CA ARG A 76 -8.74 -37.31 -9.71
C ARG A 76 -9.22 -37.01 -8.29
N PRO A 77 -10.32 -37.66 -7.85
CA PRO A 77 -10.89 -37.35 -6.55
C PRO A 77 -9.94 -37.52 -5.39
N GLY A 78 -9.94 -36.55 -4.47
CA GLY A 78 -9.19 -36.58 -3.23
C GLY A 78 -9.63 -35.47 -2.29
N PRO A 79 -9.53 -35.65 -0.96
CA PRO A 79 -9.94 -34.66 0.01
C PRO A 79 -9.26 -33.32 -0.22
N THR A 80 -10.05 -32.28 -0.41
CA THR A 80 -9.58 -30.95 -0.82
C THR A 80 -10.02 -29.89 0.16
N TYR A 81 -9.07 -29.08 0.62
CA TYR A 81 -9.25 -28.00 1.59
C TYR A 81 -8.87 -26.66 0.99
N TYR A 82 -9.81 -25.72 1.00
CA TYR A 82 -9.58 -24.34 0.56
C TYR A 82 -9.67 -23.40 1.76
N LEU A 83 -8.64 -22.65 2.01
CA LEU A 83 -8.54 -21.68 3.11
C LEU A 83 -8.52 -20.27 2.56
N THR A 84 -9.39 -19.42 3.06
CA THR A 84 -9.43 -17.97 2.78
C THR A 84 -8.93 -17.20 3.99
N ALA A 85 -8.83 -15.86 3.90
CA ALA A 85 -8.29 -15.04 4.98
C ALA A 85 -9.17 -15.05 6.25
N ASP A 86 -10.49 -15.01 6.10
CA ASP A 86 -11.44 -14.92 7.22
C ASP A 86 -12.76 -15.66 6.94
N GLN A 87 -13.64 -15.70 7.96
CA GLN A 87 -14.92 -16.38 7.90
C GLN A 87 -15.85 -15.81 6.83
N LEU A 88 -15.99 -14.50 6.76
CA LEU A 88 -16.91 -13.84 5.84
C LEU A 88 -16.51 -14.12 4.37
N LEU A 89 -15.21 -14.08 4.10
CA LEU A 89 -14.67 -14.44 2.80
C LEU A 89 -14.88 -15.92 2.48
N ALA A 90 -14.71 -16.83 3.46
CA ALA A 90 -14.96 -18.26 3.28
C ALA A 90 -16.42 -18.53 2.90
N GLU A 91 -17.37 -17.93 3.60
CA GLU A 91 -18.80 -18.08 3.35
C GLU A 91 -19.20 -17.52 1.98
N ARG A 92 -18.74 -16.32 1.65
CA ARG A 92 -18.96 -15.70 0.33
C ARG A 92 -18.36 -16.54 -0.79
N PHE A 93 -17.13 -17.01 -0.61
CA PHE A 93 -16.43 -17.82 -1.60
C PHE A 93 -17.16 -19.14 -1.84
N MET A 94 -17.58 -19.84 -0.77
CA MET A 94 -18.36 -21.06 -0.88
C MET A 94 -19.65 -20.81 -1.68
N GLU A 95 -20.38 -19.76 -1.38
CA GLU A 95 -21.68 -19.50 -2.02
C GLU A 95 -21.54 -18.99 -3.46
N SER A 96 -20.70 -17.95 -3.68
CA SER A 96 -20.62 -17.27 -4.97
C SER A 96 -19.70 -17.96 -5.98
N ARG A 97 -18.61 -18.58 -5.51
CA ARG A 97 -17.57 -19.14 -6.38
C ARG A 97 -17.61 -20.67 -6.45
N ILE A 98 -17.86 -21.34 -5.35
CA ILE A 98 -17.86 -22.80 -5.30
C ILE A 98 -19.24 -23.35 -5.72
N LYS A 99 -20.30 -23.10 -4.95
CA LYS A 99 -21.61 -23.70 -5.21
C LYS A 99 -22.20 -23.29 -6.56
N ARG A 100 -22.12 -21.99 -6.90
CA ARG A 100 -22.58 -21.51 -8.22
C ARG A 100 -21.65 -21.95 -9.34
N GLY A 101 -20.34 -21.99 -9.06
CA GLY A 101 -19.30 -22.32 -10.02
C GLY A 101 -19.29 -23.79 -10.48
N TRP A 102 -19.91 -24.72 -9.75
CA TRP A 102 -20.03 -26.13 -10.23
C TRP A 102 -20.76 -26.25 -11.57
N ARG A 103 -21.63 -25.31 -11.88
CA ARG A 103 -22.35 -25.26 -13.16
C ARG A 103 -21.48 -24.98 -14.36
N VAL A 104 -20.33 -24.32 -14.14
CA VAL A 104 -19.35 -24.01 -15.20
C VAL A 104 -18.90 -25.30 -15.91
N CYS A 105 -18.76 -26.41 -15.17
CA CYS A 105 -18.41 -27.70 -15.76
C CYS A 105 -19.56 -28.70 -15.58
N LYS A 106 -20.05 -29.28 -16.68
CA LYS A 106 -21.17 -30.25 -16.64
C LYS A 106 -20.87 -31.46 -15.73
N LYS A 107 -19.66 -32.03 -15.83
CA LYS A 107 -19.25 -33.20 -15.04
C LYS A 107 -19.29 -32.92 -13.52
N THR A 108 -18.76 -31.76 -13.09
CA THR A 108 -18.77 -31.40 -11.67
C THR A 108 -20.17 -31.04 -11.18
N HIS A 109 -20.99 -30.43 -12.03
CA HIS A 109 -22.37 -30.09 -11.67
C HIS A 109 -23.25 -31.33 -11.42
N GLU A 110 -23.07 -32.36 -12.23
CA GLU A 110 -23.79 -33.62 -12.04
C GLU A 110 -23.41 -34.30 -10.71
N LYS A 111 -22.12 -34.33 -10.38
CA LYS A 111 -21.63 -34.85 -9.09
C LYS A 111 -22.12 -33.99 -7.90
N PHE A 112 -22.10 -32.66 -8.05
CA PHE A 112 -22.57 -31.75 -7.00
C PHE A 112 -24.06 -31.91 -6.68
N LYS A 113 -24.90 -32.19 -7.66
CA LYS A 113 -26.35 -32.46 -7.43
C LYS A 113 -26.62 -33.64 -6.50
N GLN A 114 -25.70 -34.60 -6.43
CA GLN A 114 -25.80 -35.79 -5.59
C GLN A 114 -25.09 -35.60 -4.24
N ALA A 115 -24.27 -34.55 -4.10
CA ALA A 115 -23.48 -34.29 -2.91
C ALA A 115 -24.31 -33.65 -1.78
N GLN A 116 -23.94 -33.95 -0.54
CA GLN A 116 -24.44 -33.25 0.64
C GLN A 116 -23.63 -31.95 0.82
N SER A 117 -24.33 -30.83 0.91
CA SER A 117 -23.67 -29.51 1.04
C SER A 117 -24.13 -28.77 2.29
N THR A 118 -23.18 -28.27 3.06
CA THR A 118 -23.37 -27.33 4.18
C THR A 118 -22.85 -25.94 3.83
N MET A 119 -22.71 -25.05 4.82
CA MET A 119 -22.11 -23.74 4.66
C MET A 119 -20.62 -23.83 4.28
N HIS A 120 -19.91 -24.83 4.77
CA HIS A 120 -18.46 -24.95 4.63
C HIS A 120 -18.00 -26.27 3.99
N ASP A 121 -18.82 -27.31 3.98
CA ASP A 121 -18.46 -28.63 3.50
C ASP A 121 -19.33 -29.06 2.33
N ILE A 122 -18.72 -29.74 1.36
CA ILE A 122 -19.42 -30.49 0.30
C ILE A 122 -18.88 -31.92 0.34
N ARG A 123 -19.79 -32.87 0.63
CA ARG A 123 -19.47 -34.29 0.68
C ARG A 123 -19.99 -34.95 -0.59
N PHE A 124 -19.05 -35.23 -1.47
CA PHE A 124 -19.32 -36.06 -2.64
C PHE A 124 -19.25 -37.55 -2.25
N ASP A 125 -19.81 -38.44 -3.04
CA ASP A 125 -19.69 -39.87 -2.79
C ASP A 125 -18.26 -40.41 -2.75
N HIS A 126 -17.30 -39.67 -3.32
CA HIS A 126 -15.92 -40.11 -3.55
C HIS A 126 -14.85 -39.17 -2.98
N MET A 127 -15.22 -38.03 -2.41
CA MET A 127 -14.30 -37.09 -1.74
C MET A 127 -15.03 -36.03 -0.92
N ASP A 128 -14.33 -35.47 0.05
CA ASP A 128 -14.77 -34.29 0.78
C ASP A 128 -14.09 -33.03 0.23
N PHE A 129 -14.85 -31.96 0.13
CA PHE A 129 -14.35 -30.60 -0.16
C PHE A 129 -14.79 -29.66 0.95
N ARG A 130 -13.84 -28.91 1.50
CA ARG A 130 -14.11 -27.94 2.58
C ARG A 130 -13.54 -26.56 2.24
N VAL A 131 -14.30 -25.52 2.56
CA VAL A 131 -13.83 -24.14 2.61
C VAL A 131 -13.82 -23.66 4.05
N SER A 132 -12.73 -23.03 4.50
CA SER A 132 -12.58 -22.56 5.87
C SER A 132 -11.65 -21.35 5.95
N TRP A 133 -11.27 -20.97 7.17
CA TRP A 133 -10.33 -19.89 7.45
C TRP A 133 -9.41 -20.28 8.61
N PRO A 134 -8.23 -19.64 8.77
CA PRO A 134 -7.22 -20.08 9.73
C PRO A 134 -7.67 -20.13 11.18
N ASN A 135 -8.53 -19.19 11.59
CA ASN A 135 -9.02 -19.07 12.97
C ASN A 135 -10.28 -19.90 13.25
N ALA A 136 -10.76 -20.71 12.31
CA ALA A 136 -11.89 -21.58 12.54
C ALA A 136 -11.56 -22.64 13.60
N LYS A 137 -12.51 -22.91 14.50
CA LYS A 137 -12.34 -23.95 15.53
C LYS A 137 -12.08 -25.30 14.86
N GLY A 138 -10.89 -25.84 15.04
CA GLY A 138 -10.50 -27.12 14.45
C GLY A 138 -9.89 -27.05 13.04
N ALA A 139 -9.74 -25.87 12.43
CA ALA A 139 -9.18 -25.73 11.07
C ALA A 139 -7.90 -26.55 10.83
N PHE A 140 -7.06 -26.69 11.85
CA PHE A 140 -5.79 -27.43 11.78
C PHE A 140 -5.71 -28.63 12.76
N LYS A 141 -6.84 -29.16 13.25
CA LYS A 141 -6.78 -30.11 14.36
C LYS A 141 -7.10 -31.59 14.05
N GLN A 142 -7.92 -31.89 13.07
CA GLN A 142 -8.50 -33.25 12.96
C GLN A 142 -8.27 -33.97 11.64
N ASP A 143 -8.38 -33.30 10.49
CA ASP A 143 -8.42 -33.98 9.20
C ASP A 143 -7.09 -33.85 8.43
N GLY A 144 -6.71 -34.93 7.72
CA GLY A 144 -5.67 -34.89 6.70
C GLY A 144 -6.27 -34.55 5.34
N TRP A 145 -5.56 -33.76 4.54
CA TRP A 145 -6.01 -33.28 3.24
C TRP A 145 -4.99 -33.58 2.14
N GLN A 146 -5.46 -34.13 1.03
CA GLN A 146 -4.59 -34.42 -0.10
C GLN A 146 -4.26 -33.17 -0.91
N THR A 147 -5.22 -32.27 -1.06
CA THR A 147 -5.00 -30.96 -1.68
C THR A 147 -5.36 -29.85 -0.71
N ILE A 148 -4.46 -28.91 -0.51
CA ILE A 148 -4.68 -27.71 0.32
C ILE A 148 -4.39 -26.48 -0.53
N ILE A 149 -5.34 -25.56 -0.60
CA ILE A 149 -5.18 -24.26 -1.25
C ILE A 149 -5.33 -23.18 -0.18
N ALA A 150 -4.27 -22.43 0.04
CA ALA A 150 -4.19 -21.34 1.01
C ALA A 150 -4.20 -20.01 0.25
N ASP A 151 -5.38 -19.39 0.13
CA ASP A 151 -5.56 -18.12 -0.58
C ASP A 151 -5.43 -16.94 0.38
N GLU A 152 -4.74 -15.88 -0.08
CA GLU A 152 -4.42 -14.67 0.68
C GLU A 152 -3.72 -14.96 2.03
N PHE A 153 -2.82 -15.97 2.04
CA PHE A 153 -2.21 -16.45 3.29
C PHE A 153 -1.26 -15.42 3.93
N ALA A 154 -0.75 -14.45 3.20
CA ALA A 154 0.04 -13.37 3.77
C ALA A 154 -0.74 -12.54 4.80
N THR A 155 -2.08 -12.48 4.67
CA THR A 155 -2.95 -11.74 5.60
C THR A 155 -3.30 -12.51 6.89
N TRP A 156 -2.86 -13.77 7.01
CA TRP A 156 -3.18 -14.60 8.17
C TRP A 156 -2.39 -14.19 9.41
N LYS A 157 -3.06 -13.85 10.50
CA LYS A 157 -2.42 -13.22 11.67
C LYS A 157 -1.58 -14.15 12.54
N HIS A 158 -1.90 -15.45 12.64
CA HIS A 158 -1.34 -16.33 13.67
C HIS A 158 -0.98 -17.75 13.20
N HIS A 159 -0.98 -18.02 11.89
CA HIS A 159 -0.77 -19.36 11.37
C HIS A 159 0.35 -19.40 10.35
N SER A 160 1.26 -20.37 10.54
CA SER A 160 2.39 -20.57 9.64
C SER A 160 2.08 -21.62 8.57
N PRO A 161 2.76 -21.59 7.43
CA PRO A 161 2.70 -22.63 6.39
C PRO A 161 3.01 -24.05 6.91
N ASP A 162 3.79 -24.19 7.97
CA ASP A 162 4.08 -25.49 8.58
C ASP A 162 2.84 -26.22 9.10
N MET A 163 1.79 -25.49 9.46
CA MET A 163 0.53 -26.11 9.84
C MET A 163 -0.17 -26.78 8.65
N LEU A 164 -0.04 -26.21 7.45
CA LEU A 164 -0.53 -26.80 6.21
C LEU A 164 0.24 -28.06 5.86
N ARG A 165 1.57 -28.02 5.95
CA ARG A 165 2.47 -29.16 5.71
C ARG A 165 2.14 -30.35 6.60
N LYS A 166 1.86 -30.09 7.89
CA LYS A 166 1.43 -31.13 8.85
C LYS A 166 0.08 -31.76 8.47
N ARG A 167 -0.84 -31.02 7.88
CA ARG A 167 -2.16 -31.55 7.47
C ARG A 167 -2.10 -32.35 6.17
N ALA A 168 -1.22 -31.97 5.26
CA ALA A 168 -0.99 -32.70 4.01
C ALA A 168 -0.11 -33.96 4.21
N GLY A 169 0.74 -33.99 5.23
CA GLY A 169 1.73 -35.03 5.46
C GLY A 169 1.20 -36.45 5.66
N THR A 170 -0.11 -36.64 5.90
CA THR A 170 -0.77 -37.96 5.92
C THR A 170 -0.89 -38.59 4.53
N TYR A 171 -0.79 -37.79 3.48
CA TYR A 171 -0.87 -38.26 2.09
C TYR A 171 0.51 -38.28 1.45
N ARG A 172 0.90 -39.45 0.93
CA ARG A 172 2.18 -39.61 0.21
C ARG A 172 2.26 -38.71 -1.01
N PHE A 173 1.15 -38.54 -1.71
CA PHE A 173 1.01 -37.64 -2.85
C PHE A 173 -0.01 -36.56 -2.44
N HIS A 174 0.49 -35.40 -2.08
CA HIS A 174 -0.30 -34.23 -1.72
C HIS A 174 0.16 -33.01 -2.52
N THR A 175 -0.70 -32.03 -2.60
CA THR A 175 -0.40 -30.73 -3.23
C THR A 175 -0.83 -29.61 -2.30
N ILE A 176 0.09 -28.73 -1.94
CA ILE A 176 -0.18 -27.50 -1.20
C ILE A 176 0.06 -26.33 -2.16
N VAL A 177 -0.94 -25.49 -2.36
CA VAL A 177 -0.82 -24.26 -3.13
C VAL A 177 -1.01 -23.08 -2.18
N MET A 178 0.02 -22.30 -1.99
CA MET A 178 0.00 -21.06 -1.20
C MET A 178 0.06 -19.87 -2.14
N LEU A 179 -0.97 -19.02 -2.12
CA LEU A 179 -1.03 -17.86 -3.01
C LEU A 179 -1.46 -16.61 -2.25
N SER A 180 -0.77 -15.51 -2.49
CA SER A 180 -1.13 -14.21 -1.92
C SER A 180 -0.45 -13.07 -2.67
N SER A 181 -1.07 -11.89 -2.58
CA SER A 181 -0.33 -10.65 -2.67
C SER A 181 0.37 -10.40 -1.33
N PRO A 182 1.53 -9.73 -1.27
CA PRO A 182 2.07 -9.26 -0.02
C PRO A 182 1.08 -8.37 0.72
N ASP A 183 1.06 -8.42 2.05
CA ASP A 183 0.13 -7.63 2.87
C ASP A 183 0.71 -6.23 3.16
N PRO A 184 0.15 -5.15 2.58
CA PRO A 184 0.65 -3.79 2.79
C PRO A 184 0.49 -3.31 4.23
N THR A 185 -0.36 -3.96 5.02
CA THR A 185 -0.57 -3.62 6.44
C THR A 185 0.43 -4.30 7.35
N ARG A 186 1.12 -5.35 6.86
CA ARG A 186 2.18 -6.00 7.62
C ARG A 186 3.36 -5.08 7.81
N LYS A 187 3.96 -5.22 8.96
CA LYS A 187 5.03 -4.44 9.50
C LYS A 187 6.24 -5.33 9.73
N GLY A 188 7.35 -4.86 9.33
CA GLY A 188 8.60 -5.57 9.41
C GLY A 188 9.20 -5.81 8.04
N ALA A 189 10.43 -6.30 8.02
CA ALA A 189 11.19 -6.57 6.81
C ALA A 189 10.73 -7.83 6.05
N SER A 190 9.75 -8.57 6.60
CA SER A 190 9.39 -9.92 6.14
C SER A 190 7.88 -10.02 5.89
N ASP A 191 7.53 -10.57 4.75
CA ASP A 191 6.16 -10.90 4.37
C ASP A 191 6.07 -12.40 4.05
N PRO A 192 5.11 -13.15 4.60
CA PRO A 192 5.05 -14.61 4.45
C PRO A 192 5.09 -15.11 3.02
N VAL A 193 4.44 -14.40 2.07
CA VAL A 193 4.48 -14.86 0.68
C VAL A 193 5.84 -14.62 0.04
N ILE A 194 6.55 -13.58 0.45
CA ILE A 194 7.89 -13.30 -0.04
C ILE A 194 8.87 -14.31 0.56
N ASP A 195 8.82 -14.53 1.87
CA ASP A 195 9.69 -15.48 2.58
C ASP A 195 9.51 -16.92 2.06
N GLU A 196 8.26 -17.35 1.87
CA GLU A 196 7.98 -18.67 1.29
C GLU A 196 8.43 -18.77 -0.17
N TYR A 197 8.22 -17.73 -0.99
CA TYR A 197 8.71 -17.69 -2.37
C TYR A 197 10.24 -17.76 -2.42
N GLU A 198 10.95 -17.06 -1.54
CA GLU A 198 12.41 -17.09 -1.47
C GLU A 198 12.97 -18.48 -1.13
N SER A 199 12.17 -19.33 -0.48
CA SER A 199 12.55 -20.72 -0.18
C SER A 199 12.41 -21.67 -1.38
N THR A 200 11.75 -21.26 -2.46
CA THR A 200 11.46 -22.06 -3.67
C THR A 200 12.55 -21.95 -4.73
N ASP A 201 12.28 -22.47 -5.92
CA ASP A 201 13.11 -22.32 -7.13
C ASP A 201 12.97 -20.95 -7.82
N GLN A 202 12.11 -20.05 -7.31
CA GLN A 202 11.99 -18.64 -7.68
C GLN A 202 11.77 -18.40 -9.18
N ASN A 203 10.78 -19.06 -9.79
CA ASN A 203 10.52 -18.87 -11.21
C ASN A 203 10.06 -17.44 -11.50
N LEU A 204 10.66 -16.87 -12.55
CA LEU A 204 10.25 -15.65 -13.21
C LEU A 204 9.66 -15.96 -14.59
N TRP A 205 8.74 -15.12 -15.03
CA TRP A 205 8.13 -15.24 -16.36
C TRP A 205 9.03 -14.56 -17.39
N HIS A 206 9.83 -15.37 -18.14
CA HIS A 206 10.72 -14.92 -19.19
C HIS A 206 10.02 -14.86 -20.52
N MET A 207 10.22 -13.80 -21.25
CA MET A 207 9.62 -13.54 -22.57
C MET A 207 10.70 -13.11 -23.55
N PRO A 208 10.59 -13.47 -24.84
CA PRO A 208 11.53 -12.99 -25.85
C PRO A 208 11.27 -11.51 -26.16
N ASP A 209 12.33 -10.70 -26.18
CA ASP A 209 12.29 -9.34 -26.69
C ASP A 209 11.89 -9.39 -28.19
N PRO A 210 10.88 -8.61 -28.61
CA PRO A 210 10.35 -8.70 -29.97
C PRO A 210 11.33 -8.29 -31.07
N LYS A 211 12.41 -7.56 -30.76
CA LYS A 211 13.43 -7.14 -31.74
C LYS A 211 14.72 -7.95 -31.67
N THR A 212 15.20 -8.21 -30.45
CA THR A 212 16.50 -8.85 -30.26
C THR A 212 16.39 -10.37 -30.07
N GLY A 213 15.23 -10.84 -29.58
CA GLY A 213 15.00 -12.23 -29.20
C GLY A 213 15.61 -12.62 -27.86
N ASN A 214 16.30 -11.72 -27.18
CA ASN A 214 16.85 -11.95 -25.85
C ASN A 214 15.73 -12.07 -24.82
N ASP A 215 15.94 -12.88 -23.79
CA ASP A 215 14.98 -13.03 -22.73
C ASP A 215 14.92 -11.80 -21.82
N PHE A 216 13.72 -11.38 -21.48
CA PHE A 216 13.49 -10.35 -20.47
C PHE A 216 12.29 -10.70 -19.58
N THR A 217 12.17 -10.00 -18.44
CA THR A 217 11.03 -10.09 -17.52
C THR A 217 10.41 -8.71 -17.29
N TRP A 218 9.11 -8.67 -17.02
CA TRP A 218 8.47 -7.41 -16.65
C TRP A 218 9.00 -6.90 -15.30
N GLN A 219 9.52 -5.68 -15.28
CA GLN A 219 10.05 -5.01 -14.09
C GLN A 219 9.50 -3.59 -14.00
N PHE A 220 9.37 -3.07 -12.78
CA PHE A 220 9.01 -1.66 -12.60
C PHE A 220 10.08 -0.73 -13.17
N GLY A 221 11.36 -1.09 -12.99
CA GLY A 221 12.49 -0.33 -13.46
C GLY A 221 12.87 0.85 -12.56
N GLY A 222 11.92 1.67 -12.17
CA GLY A 222 12.15 2.79 -11.26
C GLY A 222 12.77 4.03 -11.89
N THR A 223 12.91 5.08 -11.08
CA THR A 223 13.56 6.33 -11.44
C THR A 223 15.06 6.11 -11.60
N GLY A 224 15.63 6.52 -12.72
CA GLY A 224 17.07 6.40 -12.99
C GLY A 224 17.52 5.09 -13.65
N LYS A 225 16.65 4.07 -13.77
CA LYS A 225 16.94 2.88 -14.60
C LYS A 225 16.61 3.16 -16.06
N SER A 226 17.43 2.64 -16.98
CA SER A 226 17.22 2.80 -18.43
C SER A 226 16.02 2.01 -18.94
N HIS A 227 15.63 0.93 -18.28
CA HIS A 227 14.56 -0.01 -18.68
C HIS A 227 13.38 -0.02 -17.70
N GLY A 228 12.32 -0.78 -18.01
CA GLY A 228 11.12 -0.93 -17.20
C GLY A 228 9.94 -0.09 -17.68
N LEU A 229 8.94 0.09 -16.81
CA LEU A 229 7.77 0.93 -17.09
C LEU A 229 8.18 2.39 -17.24
N LYS A 230 7.79 3.03 -18.34
CA LYS A 230 8.15 4.40 -18.71
C LYS A 230 6.93 5.19 -19.15
N TRP A 231 7.03 6.51 -19.08
CA TRP A 231 6.09 7.48 -19.60
C TRP A 231 6.85 8.72 -20.06
N PRO A 232 6.25 9.59 -20.90
CA PRO A 232 6.92 10.77 -21.42
C PRO A 232 7.40 11.69 -20.29
N SER A 233 8.67 12.03 -20.29
CA SER A 233 9.26 12.94 -19.29
C SER A 233 8.73 14.38 -19.44
N ASP A 234 8.36 14.76 -20.65
CA ASP A 234 7.76 16.06 -20.99
C ASP A 234 6.25 16.14 -20.68
N ALA A 235 5.65 15.05 -20.15
CA ALA A 235 4.34 15.09 -19.51
C ALA A 235 4.39 15.71 -18.09
N GLN A 236 5.60 16.00 -17.57
CA GLN A 236 5.75 16.78 -16.35
C GLN A 236 5.93 18.25 -16.71
N ASP A 237 5.08 19.09 -16.17
CA ASP A 237 5.22 20.54 -16.32
C ASP A 237 6.56 20.99 -15.72
N PRO A 238 7.42 21.69 -16.47
CA PRO A 238 8.74 22.09 -16.02
C PRO A 238 8.73 23.10 -14.87
N GLU A 239 7.66 23.89 -14.73
CA GLU A 239 7.51 24.93 -13.70
C GLU A 239 6.81 24.38 -12.46
N THR A 240 5.65 23.73 -12.61
CA THR A 240 4.84 23.23 -11.49
C THR A 240 5.30 21.88 -10.97
N LYS A 241 6.09 21.14 -11.75
CA LYS A 241 6.46 19.73 -11.50
C LYS A 241 5.26 18.78 -11.41
N GLU A 242 4.08 19.26 -11.79
CA GLU A 242 2.88 18.43 -11.88
C GLU A 242 2.91 17.56 -13.14
N TRP A 243 2.35 16.36 -13.03
CA TRP A 243 2.23 15.43 -14.14
C TRP A 243 0.87 15.59 -14.83
N ASP A 244 0.87 15.70 -16.13
CA ASP A 244 -0.32 15.44 -16.94
C ASP A 244 -0.65 13.95 -16.89
N LEU A 245 -1.49 13.59 -15.91
CA LEU A 245 -1.83 12.19 -15.62
C LEU A 245 -2.63 11.54 -16.76
N GLU A 246 -3.38 12.32 -17.54
CA GLU A 246 -4.10 11.82 -18.71
C GLU A 246 -3.12 11.45 -19.82
N ARG A 247 -2.15 12.30 -20.10
CA ARG A 247 -1.09 12.03 -21.05
C ARG A 247 -0.22 10.85 -20.60
N VAL A 248 0.16 10.78 -19.32
CA VAL A 248 0.87 9.63 -18.76
C VAL A 248 0.09 8.33 -18.98
N ARG A 249 -1.21 8.34 -18.73
CA ARG A 249 -2.07 7.17 -18.93
C ARG A 249 -2.16 6.71 -20.37
N ASN A 250 -2.15 7.64 -21.33
CA ASN A 250 -2.32 7.32 -22.73
C ASN A 250 -1.01 6.96 -23.44
N GLU A 251 0.13 7.48 -22.98
CA GLU A 251 1.41 7.38 -23.68
C GLU A 251 2.46 6.52 -22.91
N ALA A 252 2.08 5.88 -21.81
CA ALA A 252 2.99 4.99 -21.09
C ALA A 252 3.38 3.77 -21.94
N TYR A 253 4.63 3.34 -21.82
CA TYR A 253 5.22 2.24 -22.56
C TYR A 253 6.21 1.46 -21.69
N TYR A 254 6.68 0.33 -22.17
CA TYR A 254 7.74 -0.42 -21.52
C TYR A 254 9.02 -0.35 -22.38
N LEU A 255 10.16 -0.20 -21.71
CA LEU A 255 11.47 -0.24 -22.35
C LEU A 255 12.23 -1.46 -21.83
N THR A 256 12.65 -2.37 -22.71
CA THR A 256 13.46 -3.53 -22.34
C THR A 256 14.90 -3.13 -22.02
N GLU A 257 15.69 -4.04 -21.44
CA GLU A 257 17.12 -3.81 -21.19
C GLU A 257 17.89 -3.58 -22.50
N ASP A 258 17.47 -4.19 -23.59
CA ASP A 258 18.03 -4.02 -24.94
C ASP A 258 17.56 -2.73 -25.64
N GLY A 259 16.76 -1.89 -24.97
CA GLY A 259 16.25 -0.65 -25.52
C GLY A 259 15.07 -0.82 -26.47
N THR A 260 14.43 -1.98 -26.52
CA THR A 260 13.20 -2.17 -27.29
C THR A 260 12.01 -1.53 -26.58
N ARG A 261 11.35 -0.60 -27.28
CA ARG A 261 10.11 0.00 -26.81
C ARG A 261 8.92 -0.90 -27.17
N ILE A 262 8.12 -1.22 -26.16
CA ILE A 262 6.91 -2.05 -26.25
C ILE A 262 5.71 -1.19 -25.89
N GLU A 263 4.74 -1.14 -26.80
CA GLU A 263 3.48 -0.44 -26.57
C GLU A 263 2.48 -1.33 -25.81
N ASN A 264 1.54 -0.71 -25.10
CA ASN A 264 0.58 -1.48 -24.28
C ASN A 264 -0.22 -2.52 -25.07
N LYS A 265 -0.56 -2.24 -26.34
CA LYS A 265 -1.28 -3.17 -27.22
C LYS A 265 -0.49 -4.47 -27.53
N GLU A 266 0.83 -4.46 -27.42
CA GLU A 266 1.72 -5.60 -27.70
C GLU A 266 1.92 -6.47 -26.45
N ARG A 267 1.67 -5.91 -25.28
CA ARG A 267 1.93 -6.49 -23.96
C ARG A 267 1.41 -7.92 -23.81
N GLN A 268 0.14 -8.14 -24.13
CA GLN A 268 -0.48 -9.47 -23.96
C GLN A 268 0.09 -10.50 -24.93
N GLY A 269 0.32 -10.10 -26.19
CA GLY A 269 0.93 -10.97 -27.21
C GLY A 269 2.36 -11.37 -26.84
N ILE A 270 3.11 -10.49 -26.19
CA ILE A 270 4.46 -10.79 -25.68
C ILE A 270 4.36 -11.67 -24.45
N THR A 271 3.49 -11.33 -23.49
CA THR A 271 3.26 -12.16 -22.28
C THR A 271 2.86 -13.59 -22.65
N ALA A 272 2.08 -13.79 -23.70
CA ALA A 272 1.65 -15.11 -24.16
C ALA A 272 2.79 -16.01 -24.68
N LYS A 273 3.92 -15.41 -25.06
CA LYS A 273 5.11 -16.15 -25.56
C LYS A 273 6.10 -16.53 -24.45
N GLY A 274 5.83 -16.15 -23.22
CA GLY A 274 6.72 -16.41 -22.10
C GLY A 274 6.66 -17.83 -21.57
N ALA A 275 7.61 -18.14 -20.70
CA ALA A 275 7.71 -19.39 -19.95
C ALA A 275 8.24 -19.12 -18.53
N TRP A 276 7.89 -20.01 -17.59
CA TRP A 276 8.48 -20.00 -16.26
C TRP A 276 9.91 -20.52 -16.30
N VAL A 277 10.85 -19.75 -15.78
CA VAL A 277 12.28 -20.09 -15.69
C VAL A 277 12.71 -19.98 -14.24
N ALA A 278 13.22 -21.08 -13.68
CA ALA A 278 13.77 -21.12 -12.34
C ALA A 278 15.05 -20.28 -12.27
N THR A 279 15.14 -19.38 -11.29
CA THR A 279 16.31 -18.50 -11.12
C THR A 279 17.20 -18.89 -9.94
N ARG A 280 16.72 -19.77 -9.05
CA ARG A 280 17.48 -20.26 -7.92
C ARG A 280 17.92 -21.70 -8.10
N GLU A 281 19.22 -21.91 -8.12
CA GLU A 281 19.83 -23.24 -8.11
C GLU A 281 19.75 -23.90 -6.72
N GLY A 282 19.71 -25.22 -6.68
CA GLY A 282 19.74 -25.98 -5.42
C GLY A 282 18.43 -25.99 -4.62
N ALA A 283 17.35 -25.46 -5.17
CA ALA A 283 16.04 -25.53 -4.54
C ALA A 283 15.50 -26.97 -4.44
N PRO A 284 14.64 -27.28 -3.46
CA PRO A 284 14.02 -28.61 -3.36
C PRO A 284 13.22 -28.95 -4.60
N LYS A 285 13.46 -30.11 -5.22
CA LYS A 285 12.83 -30.52 -6.50
C LYS A 285 11.29 -30.61 -6.43
N HIS A 286 10.72 -30.78 -5.24
CA HIS A 286 9.29 -30.92 -5.02
C HIS A 286 8.59 -29.60 -4.68
N VAL A 287 9.32 -28.48 -4.70
CA VAL A 287 8.77 -27.13 -4.40
C VAL A 287 8.94 -26.24 -5.62
N ARG A 288 7.89 -25.52 -5.97
CA ARG A 288 7.90 -24.52 -7.03
C ARG A 288 7.43 -23.18 -6.50
N GLY A 289 8.03 -22.10 -6.97
CA GLY A 289 7.55 -20.76 -6.70
C GLY A 289 7.47 -19.93 -7.96
N CYS A 290 6.51 -19.04 -8.04
CA CYS A 290 6.42 -18.09 -9.16
C CYS A 290 6.02 -16.71 -8.69
N TRP A 291 6.49 -15.72 -9.45
CA TRP A 291 6.21 -14.31 -9.17
C TRP A 291 5.48 -13.68 -10.36
N ILE A 292 4.24 -13.22 -10.09
CA ILE A 292 3.35 -12.60 -11.08
C ILE A 292 3.23 -11.11 -10.79
N VAL A 293 3.56 -10.29 -11.78
CA VAL A 293 3.57 -8.83 -11.70
C VAL A 293 2.51 -8.19 -12.60
N GLY A 294 2.16 -6.94 -12.32
CA GLY A 294 1.06 -6.22 -12.97
C GLY A 294 1.03 -6.30 -14.49
N PRO A 295 2.12 -6.05 -15.23
CA PRO A 295 2.10 -6.16 -16.69
C PRO A 295 1.71 -7.54 -17.25
N MET A 296 1.79 -8.61 -16.46
CA MET A 296 1.30 -9.93 -16.87
C MET A 296 -0.23 -10.02 -16.87
N VAL A 297 -0.91 -9.21 -16.03
CA VAL A 297 -2.37 -9.26 -15.87
C VAL A 297 -3.08 -8.89 -17.17
N PRO A 298 -4.01 -9.73 -17.69
CA PRO A 298 -4.61 -9.54 -19.01
C PRO A 298 -5.57 -8.34 -19.09
N PHE A 299 -6.16 -7.94 -17.97
CA PHE A 299 -7.18 -6.90 -17.91
C PHE A 299 -6.57 -5.49 -17.76
N LEU A 300 -7.45 -4.50 -17.60
CA LEU A 300 -7.08 -3.09 -17.46
C LEU A 300 -6.06 -2.85 -16.34
N ASP A 301 -6.09 -3.63 -15.27
CA ASP A 301 -5.14 -3.51 -14.17
C ASP A 301 -3.68 -3.76 -14.55
N GLY A 302 -3.43 -4.49 -15.66
CA GLY A 302 -2.09 -4.70 -16.22
C GLY A 302 -1.65 -3.66 -17.24
N ASP A 303 -2.50 -2.74 -17.63
CA ASP A 303 -2.22 -1.68 -18.62
C ASP A 303 -1.09 -0.77 -18.14
N PHE A 304 -0.11 -0.49 -19.02
CA PHE A 304 1.05 0.34 -18.67
C PHE A 304 0.64 1.73 -18.21
N GLY A 305 -0.36 2.34 -18.87
CA GLY A 305 -0.86 3.65 -18.50
C GLY A 305 -1.55 3.66 -17.14
N VAL A 306 -2.33 2.61 -16.85
CA VAL A 306 -2.98 2.46 -15.54
C VAL A 306 -1.93 2.26 -14.44
N LEU A 307 -0.91 1.44 -14.68
CA LEU A 307 0.17 1.21 -13.72
C LEU A 307 0.99 2.49 -13.48
N ALA A 308 1.33 3.25 -14.53
CA ALA A 308 2.05 4.52 -14.43
C ALA A 308 1.22 5.58 -13.70
N TYR A 309 -0.05 5.71 -14.06
CA TYR A 309 -1.00 6.61 -13.39
C TYR A 309 -1.10 6.33 -11.89
N ARG A 310 -1.36 5.06 -11.52
CA ARG A 310 -1.47 4.63 -10.12
C ARG A 310 -0.18 4.87 -9.34
N PHE A 311 0.98 4.70 -9.98
CA PHE A 311 2.27 4.98 -9.34
C PHE A 311 2.41 6.46 -8.99
N LEU A 312 2.14 7.37 -9.94
CA LEU A 312 2.25 8.82 -9.71
C LEU A 312 1.21 9.30 -8.67
N GLU A 313 0.00 8.77 -8.72
CA GLU A 313 -1.03 9.01 -7.70
C GLU A 313 -0.57 8.55 -6.30
N ALA A 314 -0.03 7.34 -6.22
CA ALA A 314 0.47 6.79 -4.96
C ALA A 314 1.67 7.59 -4.43
N LYS A 315 2.58 8.00 -5.32
CA LYS A 315 3.71 8.86 -4.98
C LYS A 315 3.25 10.21 -4.41
N ARG A 316 2.20 10.81 -4.99
CA ARG A 316 1.60 12.06 -4.49
C ARG A 316 0.98 11.89 -3.10
N LYS A 317 0.34 10.72 -2.84
CA LYS A 317 -0.30 10.40 -1.55
C LYS A 317 0.67 10.03 -0.43
N GLY A 318 1.94 9.74 -0.76
CA GLY A 318 2.99 9.44 0.20
C GLY A 318 3.35 7.97 0.35
N SER A 319 4.25 7.66 1.27
CA SER A 319 4.92 6.36 1.40
C SER A 319 3.98 5.18 1.62
N SER A 320 2.91 5.35 2.42
CA SER A 320 1.94 4.27 2.66
C SER A 320 1.18 3.88 1.38
N ALA A 321 0.72 4.86 0.60
CA ALA A 321 0.05 4.62 -0.68
C ALA A 321 1.01 4.02 -1.71
N LEU A 322 2.26 4.47 -1.72
CA LEU A 322 3.30 3.93 -2.60
C LEU A 322 3.61 2.46 -2.25
N ARG A 323 3.65 2.13 -0.96
CA ARG A 323 3.78 0.75 -0.49
C ARG A 323 2.63 -0.12 -1.01
N SER A 324 1.38 0.31 -0.80
CA SER A 324 0.20 -0.41 -1.31
C SER A 324 0.27 -0.59 -2.82
N TYR A 325 0.72 0.44 -3.56
CA TYR A 325 0.91 0.35 -5.00
C TYR A 325 1.88 -0.78 -5.41
N PHE A 326 3.06 -0.87 -4.78
CA PHE A 326 4.02 -1.94 -5.10
C PHE A 326 3.50 -3.32 -4.72
N PHE A 327 2.86 -3.46 -3.57
CA PHE A 327 2.31 -4.73 -3.14
C PHE A 327 1.19 -5.22 -4.05
N GLU A 328 0.27 -4.33 -4.41
CA GLU A 328 -0.89 -4.68 -5.22
C GLU A 328 -0.56 -4.90 -6.70
N ASN A 329 0.38 -4.14 -7.27
CA ASN A 329 0.64 -4.18 -8.70
C ASN A 329 1.94 -4.91 -9.08
N TRP A 330 2.91 -5.00 -8.18
CA TRP A 330 4.20 -5.65 -8.45
C TRP A 330 4.47 -6.84 -7.54
N ALA A 331 3.64 -7.05 -6.53
CA ALA A 331 3.86 -8.03 -5.47
C ALA A 331 5.28 -7.91 -4.87
N ASP A 332 5.76 -6.69 -4.70
CA ASP A 332 7.14 -6.39 -4.32
C ASP A 332 7.22 -5.37 -3.18
N VAL A 333 8.25 -5.55 -2.34
CA VAL A 333 8.61 -4.61 -1.27
C VAL A 333 9.81 -3.74 -1.64
N GLY A 334 10.56 -4.12 -2.68
CA GLY A 334 11.93 -3.68 -2.93
C GLY A 334 12.13 -2.27 -3.49
N HIS A 335 11.07 -1.55 -3.83
CA HIS A 335 11.17 -0.17 -4.35
C HIS A 335 10.58 0.85 -3.39
N MET A 336 10.43 0.45 -2.15
CA MET A 336 10.05 1.41 -1.14
C MET A 336 11.22 2.35 -0.88
N PRO A 337 10.98 3.66 -0.84
CA PRO A 337 11.90 4.52 -0.13
C PRO A 337 12.10 3.84 1.23
N ASN A 338 13.33 3.58 1.59
CA ASN A 338 13.64 2.89 2.84
C ASN A 338 12.74 3.49 3.91
N SER A 339 11.84 2.69 4.45
CA SER A 339 11.10 3.09 5.64
C SER A 339 12.19 3.59 6.57
N VAL A 340 12.13 4.86 6.91
CA VAL A 340 13.15 5.58 7.65
C VAL A 340 13.96 4.63 8.50
N ASP A 341 15.07 4.12 7.98
CA ASP A 341 16.00 3.36 8.79
C ASP A 341 16.78 4.38 9.63
N THR A 342 16.08 4.87 10.64
CA THR A 342 16.61 5.83 11.60
C THR A 342 17.58 5.15 12.56
N ARG A 343 18.25 4.05 12.14
CA ARG A 343 19.21 3.34 12.99
C ARG A 343 20.25 4.27 13.55
N ASP A 344 20.60 5.35 12.84
CA ASP A 344 21.57 6.33 13.32
C ASP A 344 20.96 7.54 14.02
N GLY A 345 19.62 7.70 14.05
CA GLY A 345 18.98 8.86 14.66
C GLY A 345 19.39 10.20 14.01
N SER A 346 19.97 10.14 12.81
CA SER A 346 20.33 11.33 12.04
C SER A 346 19.15 11.81 11.22
N MET A 347 18.93 13.11 11.22
CA MET A 347 17.93 13.76 10.39
C MET A 347 18.49 13.94 8.99
N ARG A 348 17.77 13.45 7.96
CA ARG A 348 18.16 13.63 6.55
C ARG A 348 17.62 14.90 5.92
N ALA A 349 16.91 15.72 6.69
CA ALA A 349 16.46 17.02 6.23
C ALA A 349 17.63 17.84 5.70
N ARG A 350 17.41 18.52 4.58
CA ARG A 350 18.44 19.33 3.95
C ARG A 350 18.86 20.47 4.85
N GLU A 351 20.08 20.41 5.38
CA GLU A 351 20.68 21.51 6.10
C GLU A 351 21.17 22.59 5.12
N ILE A 352 20.86 23.83 5.41
CA ILE A 352 21.32 24.97 4.63
C ILE A 352 22.08 25.97 5.52
N ASN A 353 22.88 26.84 4.91
CA ASN A 353 23.56 27.94 5.64
C ASN A 353 22.57 29.05 5.97
N TYR A 354 21.73 28.82 6.94
CA TYR A 354 20.56 29.59 7.31
C TYR A 354 20.68 30.10 8.75
N SER A 355 20.39 31.37 8.97
CA SER A 355 20.43 32.01 10.29
C SER A 355 18.99 32.07 10.87
N ARG A 356 18.82 31.72 12.15
CA ARG A 356 17.56 31.87 12.88
C ARG A 356 16.95 33.29 12.78
N SER A 357 17.78 34.30 12.63
CA SER A 357 17.34 35.71 12.52
C SER A 357 16.93 36.12 11.10
N ARG A 358 17.18 35.29 10.09
CA ARG A 358 16.81 35.57 8.70
C ARG A 358 15.65 34.76 8.24
N PRO A 359 14.72 35.32 7.46
CA PRO A 359 13.74 34.54 6.74
C PRO A 359 14.39 33.48 5.84
N PHE A 360 13.79 32.30 5.75
CA PHE A 360 14.29 31.19 4.93
C PHE A 360 14.51 31.62 3.47
N TYR A 361 13.60 32.37 2.90
CA TYR A 361 13.66 32.87 1.53
C TYR A 361 14.72 33.94 1.29
N ASP A 362 15.38 34.48 2.32
CA ASP A 362 16.55 35.37 2.22
C ASP A 362 17.85 34.59 2.35
N SER A 363 17.81 33.27 2.49
CA SER A 363 18.98 32.42 2.52
C SER A 363 19.69 32.39 1.16
N PRO A 364 21.04 32.46 1.11
CA PRO A 364 21.78 32.41 -0.14
C PRO A 364 21.60 31.10 -0.92
N ASP A 365 21.13 30.02 -0.26
CA ASP A 365 20.88 28.71 -0.87
C ASP A 365 19.50 28.63 -1.53
N VAL A 366 18.64 29.63 -1.35
CA VAL A 366 17.29 29.67 -1.91
C VAL A 366 17.14 30.83 -2.88
N LYS A 367 16.95 30.51 -4.15
CA LYS A 367 16.63 31.52 -5.19
C LYS A 367 15.14 31.78 -5.18
N ILE A 368 14.74 33.01 -4.93
CA ILE A 368 13.33 33.45 -4.87
C ILE A 368 12.95 34.07 -6.19
N SER A 369 11.81 33.67 -6.77
CA SER A 369 11.17 34.44 -7.86
C SER A 369 10.41 35.62 -7.27
N GLU A 370 10.35 36.74 -7.98
CA GLU A 370 9.60 37.94 -7.57
C GLU A 370 8.09 37.67 -7.39
N GLN A 371 7.59 36.59 -7.97
CA GLN A 371 6.17 36.19 -7.92
C GLN A 371 5.85 35.16 -6.82
N ALA A 372 6.84 34.78 -5.98
CA ALA A 372 6.61 33.80 -4.93
C ALA A 372 5.72 34.35 -3.80
N SER A 373 4.72 33.63 -3.39
CA SER A 373 4.02 33.91 -2.12
C SER A 373 4.88 33.44 -0.93
N LYS A 374 4.92 34.27 0.09
CA LYS A 374 5.75 34.07 1.29
C LYS A 374 4.86 34.09 2.53
N GLY A 375 5.20 33.27 3.53
CA GLY A 375 4.48 33.27 4.78
C GLY A 375 5.24 32.59 5.92
N LEU A 376 5.02 33.08 7.14
CA LEU A 376 5.46 32.46 8.36
C LEU A 376 4.26 31.78 9.02
N SER A 377 4.35 30.51 9.32
CA SER A 377 3.36 29.80 10.10
C SER A 377 3.91 29.43 11.48
N LEU A 378 3.07 29.48 12.47
CA LEU A 378 3.36 29.09 13.84
C LEU A 378 2.42 27.96 14.25
N THR A 379 2.97 26.85 14.72
CA THR A 379 2.19 25.71 15.26
C THR A 379 2.54 25.48 16.71
N VAL A 380 1.53 25.11 17.49
CA VAL A 380 1.65 24.99 18.93
C VAL A 380 1.03 23.67 19.40
N ASP A 381 1.81 22.89 20.14
CA ASP A 381 1.36 21.68 20.83
C ASP A 381 1.14 22.02 22.32
N VAL A 382 -0.08 21.78 22.80
CA VAL A 382 -0.54 22.20 24.14
C VAL A 382 -0.32 21.09 25.15
N GLN A 383 0.49 21.37 26.18
CA GLN A 383 0.77 20.47 27.28
C GLN A 383 0.20 20.98 28.61
N LYS A 384 0.17 20.13 29.64
CA LYS A 384 -0.36 20.44 30.94
C LYS A 384 0.20 21.73 31.57
N SER A 385 1.52 21.93 31.45
CA SER A 385 2.25 23.01 32.16
C SER A 385 2.97 23.99 31.25
N HIS A 386 2.99 23.77 29.95
CA HIS A 386 3.69 24.61 28.97
C HIS A 386 3.17 24.32 27.55
N LEU A 387 3.63 25.12 26.59
CA LEU A 387 3.30 24.97 25.18
C LEU A 387 4.62 24.81 24.41
N TRP A 388 4.68 23.82 23.52
CA TRP A 388 5.74 23.71 22.53
C TRP A 388 5.35 24.44 21.26
N TYR A 389 6.31 25.03 20.56
CA TYR A 389 6.02 25.69 19.30
C TYR A 389 7.10 25.44 18.24
N VAL A 390 6.67 25.52 16.99
CA VAL A 390 7.51 25.56 15.79
C VAL A 390 7.03 26.70 14.90
N ALA A 391 7.95 27.56 14.49
CA ALA A 391 7.73 28.60 13.50
C ALA A 391 8.51 28.24 12.23
N ARG A 392 7.84 28.25 11.07
CA ARG A 392 8.41 27.86 9.79
C ARG A 392 8.08 28.87 8.70
N ASP A 393 9.11 29.24 7.93
CA ASP A 393 8.94 30.03 6.72
C ASP A 393 8.50 29.12 5.57
N TRP A 394 7.55 29.58 4.81
CA TRP A 394 7.06 28.94 3.61
C TRP A 394 7.17 29.85 2.41
N THR A 395 7.62 29.31 1.28
CA THR A 395 7.73 30.03 0.01
C THR A 395 7.15 29.17 -1.08
N ASN A 396 6.17 29.72 -1.79
CA ASN A 396 5.58 29.07 -2.95
C ASN A 396 6.07 29.78 -4.21
N HIS A 397 6.72 29.04 -5.09
CA HIS A 397 7.26 29.49 -6.37
C HIS A 397 6.32 29.12 -7.55
N GLY A 398 5.03 28.90 -7.27
CA GLY A 398 4.05 28.43 -8.23
C GLY A 398 4.11 26.91 -8.45
N ALA A 399 5.25 26.42 -8.86
CA ALA A 399 5.50 25.00 -9.19
C ALA A 399 6.18 24.21 -8.07
N SER A 400 6.87 24.87 -7.18
CA SER A 400 7.59 24.25 -6.07
C SER A 400 7.31 25.00 -4.79
N THR A 401 7.23 24.25 -3.71
CA THR A 401 7.13 24.79 -2.36
C THR A 401 8.42 24.49 -1.62
N ASP A 402 8.98 25.51 -1.00
CA ASP A 402 10.12 25.40 -0.09
C ASP A 402 9.70 25.76 1.33
N THR A 403 10.31 25.14 2.33
CA THR A 403 10.08 25.49 3.74
C THR A 403 11.35 25.39 4.56
N GLY A 404 11.53 26.35 5.48
CA GLY A 404 12.68 26.39 6.37
C GLY A 404 12.29 26.67 7.82
N LEU A 405 12.88 25.91 8.74
CA LEU A 405 12.70 26.13 10.17
C LEU A 405 13.24 27.50 10.58
N ARG A 406 12.36 28.35 11.13
CA ARG A 406 12.71 29.67 11.64
C ARG A 406 13.13 29.61 13.11
N GLU A 407 12.24 29.13 13.95
CA GLU A 407 12.42 29.07 15.40
C GLU A 407 11.57 27.94 15.98
N TRP A 408 12.03 27.37 17.08
CA TRP A 408 11.28 26.42 17.89
C TRP A 408 11.59 26.63 19.37
N GLY A 409 10.70 26.19 20.25
CA GLY A 409 10.93 26.33 21.68
C GLY A 409 9.74 26.00 22.53
N LYS A 410 9.76 26.56 23.73
CA LYS A 410 8.69 26.48 24.72
C LYS A 410 8.27 27.85 25.20
N VAL A 411 6.97 28.00 25.48
CA VAL A 411 6.43 29.11 26.27
C VAL A 411 5.63 28.55 27.45
N ALA A 412 5.52 29.30 28.55
CA ALA A 412 4.90 28.78 29.77
C ALA A 412 3.37 28.74 29.68
N ASN A 413 2.75 29.72 29.02
CA ASN A 413 1.32 29.89 28.96
C ASN A 413 0.88 30.62 27.67
N PHE A 414 -0.41 30.91 27.53
CA PHE A 414 -0.96 31.60 26.36
C PHE A 414 -0.62 33.11 26.32
N ASP A 415 -0.34 33.76 27.45
CA ASP A 415 0.15 35.16 27.45
C ASP A 415 1.55 35.26 26.86
N ASP A 416 2.42 34.31 27.19
CA ASP A 416 3.74 34.21 26.57
C ASP A 416 3.65 33.84 25.06
N LEU A 417 2.65 33.05 24.69
CA LEU A 417 2.36 32.74 23.27
C LEU A 417 1.91 33.99 22.52
N TYR A 418 1.07 34.82 23.14
CA TYR A 418 0.66 36.10 22.57
C TYR A 418 1.89 36.98 22.29
N THR A 419 2.76 37.13 23.30
CA THR A 419 4.02 37.89 23.16
C THR A 419 4.92 37.31 22.04
N LEU A 420 4.96 35.99 21.89
CA LEU A 420 5.69 35.32 20.80
C LEU A 420 5.06 35.65 19.43
N CYS A 421 3.75 35.66 19.33
CA CYS A 421 3.05 36.04 18.09
C CYS A 421 3.33 37.51 17.72
N GLU A 422 3.34 38.43 18.70
CA GLU A 422 3.74 39.83 18.46
C GLU A 422 5.15 39.96 17.96
N LYS A 423 6.11 39.17 18.49
CA LYS A 423 7.51 39.16 18.08
C LYS A 423 7.68 38.59 16.66
N LEU A 424 7.03 37.48 16.35
CA LEU A 424 7.25 36.74 15.10
C LEU A 424 6.37 37.20 13.95
N GLN A 425 5.20 37.79 14.24
CA GLN A 425 4.20 38.23 13.26
C GLN A 425 3.83 37.13 12.26
N PRO A 426 3.40 35.93 12.72
CA PRO A 426 3.04 34.84 11.84
C PRO A 426 1.81 35.18 11.00
N ASN A 427 1.79 34.73 9.74
CA ASN A 427 0.62 34.88 8.85
C ASN A 427 -0.53 33.97 9.24
N VAL A 428 -0.21 32.82 9.85
CA VAL A 428 -1.19 31.85 10.35
C VAL A 428 -0.66 31.17 11.61
N VAL A 429 -1.54 31.00 12.59
CA VAL A 429 -1.26 30.27 13.84
C VAL A 429 -2.20 29.09 13.94
N GLY A 430 -1.65 27.90 14.19
CA GLY A 430 -2.41 26.68 14.44
C GLY A 430 -2.08 26.11 15.82
N ILE A 431 -3.11 25.78 16.61
CA ILE A 431 -2.93 25.33 17.99
C ILE A 431 -3.62 23.99 18.17
N ASP A 432 -2.87 23.00 18.68
CA ASP A 432 -3.44 21.70 19.01
C ASP A 432 -4.58 21.81 20.04
N ALA A 433 -5.74 21.30 19.69
CA ALA A 433 -6.94 21.30 20.53
C ALA A 433 -7.26 19.91 21.12
N HIS A 434 -6.34 18.96 21.01
CA HIS A 434 -6.56 17.59 21.48
C HIS A 434 -6.48 17.47 23.01
N TYR A 435 -5.65 18.27 23.68
CA TYR A 435 -5.47 18.20 25.12
C TYR A 435 -6.66 18.80 25.90
N GLN A 436 -7.54 17.93 26.36
CA GLN A 436 -8.81 18.31 27.03
C GLN A 436 -8.61 19.15 28.28
N GLY A 437 -7.47 19.02 28.96
CA GLY A 437 -7.19 19.77 30.21
C GLY A 437 -7.06 21.28 30.02
N ARG A 438 -6.73 21.73 28.81
CA ARG A 438 -6.57 23.14 28.44
C ARG A 438 -7.39 23.55 27.21
N TYR A 439 -8.36 22.73 26.83
CA TYR A 439 -9.20 22.98 25.66
C TYR A 439 -9.88 24.35 25.69
N GLY A 440 -10.39 24.76 26.84
CA GLY A 440 -11.01 26.09 27.02
C GLY A 440 -10.05 27.25 26.75
N GLU A 441 -8.80 27.19 27.27
CA GLU A 441 -7.78 28.20 27.03
C GLU A 441 -7.38 28.26 25.55
N THR A 442 -7.26 27.07 24.93
CA THR A 442 -6.93 26.96 23.49
C THR A 442 -8.00 27.63 22.64
N VAL A 443 -9.27 27.33 22.89
CA VAL A 443 -10.38 27.89 22.12
C VAL A 443 -10.54 29.39 22.36
N ASP A 444 -10.33 29.83 23.60
CA ASP A 444 -10.36 31.26 23.95
C ASP A 444 -9.27 32.04 23.17
N PHE A 445 -8.07 31.53 23.13
CA PHE A 445 -6.99 32.12 22.37
C PHE A 445 -7.28 32.12 20.85
N CYS A 446 -7.77 30.99 20.30
CA CYS A 446 -8.15 30.92 18.90
C CYS A 446 -9.24 31.93 18.52
N ALA A 447 -10.23 32.13 19.39
CA ALA A 447 -11.30 33.07 19.14
C ALA A 447 -10.87 34.55 19.27
N SER A 448 -9.92 34.87 20.18
CA SER A 448 -9.42 36.24 20.35
C SER A 448 -8.40 36.65 19.30
N GLU A 449 -7.52 35.75 18.92
CA GLU A 449 -6.37 36.03 18.04
C GLU A 449 -6.56 35.56 16.57
N GLY A 450 -7.71 34.97 16.27
CA GLY A 450 -7.97 34.46 14.92
C GLY A 450 -7.10 33.25 14.54
N ALA A 451 -6.60 32.51 15.54
CA ALA A 451 -5.85 31.29 15.31
C ALA A 451 -6.75 30.11 14.97
N LEU A 452 -6.21 29.10 14.29
CA LEU A 452 -6.93 27.87 13.96
C LEU A 452 -6.74 26.83 15.07
N ALA A 453 -7.84 26.30 15.59
CA ALA A 453 -7.78 25.12 16.45
C ALA A 453 -7.55 23.88 15.56
N LEU A 454 -6.53 23.07 15.85
CA LEU A 454 -6.16 21.90 15.08
C LEU A 454 -6.53 20.61 15.81
N MET A 455 -7.20 19.68 15.13
CA MET A 455 -7.62 18.41 15.70
C MET A 455 -7.21 17.25 14.79
N GLY A 456 -6.30 16.41 15.25
CA GLY A 456 -5.90 15.20 14.53
C GLY A 456 -6.93 14.08 14.74
N GLU A 457 -7.36 13.43 13.68
CA GLU A 457 -8.25 12.27 13.72
C GLU A 457 -7.68 11.13 12.87
N GLU A 458 -7.87 9.91 13.33
CA GLU A 458 -7.56 8.70 12.58
C GLU A 458 -8.72 8.34 11.66
N ASN A 459 -8.41 7.65 10.55
CA ASN A 459 -9.42 7.08 9.62
C ASN A 459 -10.34 8.09 8.91
N MET A 460 -9.95 9.35 8.78
CA MET A 460 -10.70 10.32 7.99
C MET A 460 -10.67 9.96 6.49
N LYS A 461 -11.80 10.16 5.81
CA LYS A 461 -11.89 10.00 4.33
C LYS A 461 -11.22 11.14 3.57
N LYS A 462 -11.21 12.34 4.15
CA LYS A 462 -10.55 13.54 3.61
C LYS A 462 -9.22 13.77 4.33
N ASP A 463 -8.29 14.45 3.66
CA ASP A 463 -7.03 14.86 4.26
C ASP A 463 -7.23 15.94 5.33
N ILE A 464 -8.05 16.98 5.04
CA ILE A 464 -8.44 18.04 5.96
C ILE A 464 -9.94 18.34 5.86
N TYR A 465 -10.49 18.87 6.96
CA TYR A 465 -11.87 19.36 7.02
C TYR A 465 -11.96 20.57 7.94
N LEU A 466 -12.40 21.72 7.41
CA LEU A 466 -12.59 22.94 8.17
C LEU A 466 -14.02 23.01 8.71
N ARG A 467 -14.16 23.33 9.99
CA ARG A 467 -15.41 23.75 10.64
C ARG A 467 -15.24 25.20 11.03
N ASP A 468 -15.89 26.07 10.28
CA ASP A 468 -15.93 27.48 10.58
C ASP A 468 -17.03 27.81 11.57
N ASP A 469 -16.83 28.93 12.28
CA ASP A 469 -17.88 29.57 13.08
C ASP A 469 -18.41 28.69 14.22
N MET A 470 -17.52 27.90 14.84
CA MET A 470 -17.86 27.03 15.95
C MET A 470 -18.15 27.84 17.23
N ASP A 471 -19.18 27.43 17.95
CA ASP A 471 -19.49 27.97 19.30
C ASP A 471 -18.67 27.19 20.33
N PRO A 472 -17.83 27.86 21.12
CA PRO A 472 -17.05 27.23 22.17
C PRO A 472 -17.86 26.50 23.24
N SER A 473 -19.14 26.85 23.40
CA SER A 473 -20.04 26.21 24.37
C SER A 473 -20.48 24.80 23.97
N GLU A 474 -20.33 24.40 22.70
CA GLU A 474 -20.68 23.05 22.22
C GLU A 474 -19.73 21.94 22.73
N GLY A 475 -18.56 22.30 23.27
CA GLY A 475 -17.60 21.38 23.89
C GLY A 475 -17.45 21.57 25.36
N ARG A 476 -18.25 20.91 26.19
CA ARG A 476 -18.17 20.78 27.68
C ARG A 476 -17.40 21.86 28.46
N LYS A 477 -18.12 22.76 29.17
CA LYS A 477 -17.65 23.60 30.28
C LYS A 477 -16.59 24.65 29.96
N SER A 478 -16.80 25.49 28.98
CA SER A 478 -16.02 26.71 28.88
C SER A 478 -16.71 27.85 29.63
N ARG A 479 -15.92 28.69 30.30
CA ARG A 479 -16.41 29.94 30.97
C ARG A 479 -16.38 31.12 29.97
N MET A 480 -16.61 30.85 28.69
CA MET A 480 -16.39 31.81 27.61
C MET A 480 -17.42 32.95 27.57
N ARG A 481 -16.96 34.09 27.04
CA ARG A 481 -17.82 35.22 26.70
C ARG A 481 -18.81 34.81 25.61
N LEU A 482 -20.08 35.00 25.82
CA LEU A 482 -21.10 34.81 24.78
C LEU A 482 -20.71 35.58 23.52
N GLY A 483 -20.63 34.90 22.39
CA GLY A 483 -20.44 35.51 21.08
C GLY A 483 -19.05 35.37 20.45
N SER A 484 -18.05 34.76 21.13
CA SER A 484 -16.74 34.48 20.53
C SER A 484 -16.83 33.19 19.68
N ARG A 485 -16.40 33.24 18.43
CA ARG A 485 -16.41 32.10 17.52
C ARG A 485 -15.00 31.77 17.05
N PHE A 486 -14.73 30.53 16.74
CA PHE A 486 -13.43 30.07 16.28
C PHE A 486 -13.56 29.06 15.16
N SER A 487 -12.48 28.85 14.39
CA SER A 487 -12.41 27.86 13.32
C SER A 487 -11.58 26.66 13.77
N MET A 488 -12.09 25.45 13.51
CA MET A 488 -11.40 24.21 13.80
C MET A 488 -11.07 23.47 12.51
N LEU A 489 -9.80 23.13 12.33
CA LEU A 489 -9.31 22.34 11.21
C LEU A 489 -9.00 20.92 11.68
N THR A 490 -9.81 19.97 11.23
CA THR A 490 -9.60 18.54 11.49
C THR A 490 -8.77 17.94 10.37
N TRP A 491 -7.81 17.08 10.70
CA TRP A 491 -6.86 16.52 9.74
C TRP A 491 -6.58 15.04 9.98
N ASN A 492 -6.25 14.31 8.89
CA ASN A 492 -5.91 12.89 8.93
C ASN A 492 -4.48 12.70 9.44
N THR A 493 -4.31 12.12 10.62
CA THR A 493 -3.02 11.94 11.30
C THR A 493 -2.06 11.07 10.51
N ASP A 494 -2.55 10.00 9.88
CA ASP A 494 -1.71 9.06 9.14
C ASP A 494 -1.11 9.70 7.87
N ILE A 495 -1.94 10.44 7.13
CA ILE A 495 -1.49 11.10 5.89
C ILE A 495 -0.39 12.12 6.18
N PHE A 496 -0.62 13.02 7.14
CA PHE A 496 0.32 14.12 7.37
C PHE A 496 1.59 13.69 8.10
N ARG A 497 1.51 12.75 9.04
CA ARG A 497 2.69 12.13 9.66
C ARG A 497 3.57 11.42 8.62
N SER A 498 2.97 10.67 7.70
CA SER A 498 3.69 10.01 6.62
C SER A 498 4.34 11.02 5.66
N LYS A 499 3.63 12.11 5.31
CA LYS A 499 4.18 13.18 4.47
C LYS A 499 5.37 13.87 5.13
N LEU A 500 5.31 14.12 6.44
CA LEU A 500 6.43 14.73 7.16
C LEU A 500 7.68 13.86 7.10
N LEU A 501 7.56 12.57 7.43
CA LEU A 501 8.71 11.67 7.39
C LEU A 501 9.31 11.57 5.99
N SER A 502 8.47 11.48 4.96
CA SER A 502 8.94 11.49 3.56
C SER A 502 9.69 12.79 3.20
N ALA A 503 9.24 13.94 3.67
CA ALA A 503 9.91 15.22 3.44
C ALA A 503 11.25 15.31 4.19
N ILE A 504 11.32 14.83 5.44
CA ILE A 504 12.54 14.76 6.25
C ILE A 504 13.58 13.82 5.61
N ASP A 505 13.15 12.71 5.03
CA ASP A 505 14.03 11.76 4.35
C ASP A 505 14.52 12.24 2.98
N GLY A 506 13.97 13.36 2.49
CA GLY A 506 14.29 13.91 1.18
C GLY A 506 13.57 13.23 0.01
N ASP A 507 12.63 12.33 0.30
CA ASP A 507 11.79 11.61 -0.68
C ASP A 507 10.42 12.29 -0.89
N GLY A 508 10.17 13.39 -0.18
CA GLY A 508 8.93 14.17 -0.27
C GLY A 508 8.85 15.08 -1.49
N PRO A 509 7.66 15.63 -1.78
CA PRO A 509 7.44 16.51 -2.92
C PRO A 509 8.11 17.89 -2.77
N PHE A 510 8.58 18.23 -1.59
CA PHE A 510 9.28 19.48 -1.27
C PHE A 510 10.37 19.24 -0.23
N PRO A 511 11.46 20.07 -0.24
CA PRO A 511 12.53 19.94 0.74
C PRO A 511 12.09 20.44 2.12
N TRP A 512 12.52 19.72 3.18
CA TRP A 512 12.30 20.08 4.57
C TRP A 512 13.59 20.66 5.15
N HIS A 513 13.76 21.97 5.06
CA HIS A 513 15.00 22.60 5.49
C HIS A 513 15.02 22.89 7.00
N VAL A 514 16.20 22.70 7.59
CA VAL A 514 16.54 23.12 8.95
C VAL A 514 17.85 23.92 8.92
N TYR A 515 18.10 24.77 9.91
CA TYR A 515 19.36 25.49 9.96
C TYR A 515 20.52 24.60 10.40
N ARG A 516 21.75 24.95 9.96
CA ARG A 516 22.94 24.10 10.04
C ARG A 516 23.30 23.62 11.45
N MET A 517 23.04 24.40 12.47
CA MET A 517 23.38 24.11 13.87
C MET A 517 22.11 23.77 14.67
N ILE A 518 21.25 22.92 14.09
CA ILE A 518 20.02 22.50 14.76
C ILE A 518 20.32 21.76 16.07
N GLU A 519 19.61 22.07 17.12
CA GLU A 519 19.81 21.51 18.44
C GLU A 519 19.39 20.04 18.51
N ARG A 520 20.18 19.23 19.21
CA ARG A 520 19.94 17.80 19.38
C ARG A 520 18.56 17.50 19.97
N GLN A 521 18.03 18.36 20.84
CA GLN A 521 16.70 18.19 21.43
C GLN A 521 15.60 18.21 20.36
N TYR A 522 15.69 19.17 19.42
CA TYR A 522 14.75 19.23 18.30
C TYR A 522 14.79 17.95 17.47
N VAL A 523 15.98 17.55 17.02
CA VAL A 523 16.15 16.33 16.21
C VAL A 523 15.60 15.10 16.91
N ARG A 524 15.89 14.93 18.21
CA ARG A 524 15.41 13.78 18.98
C ARG A 524 13.89 13.76 19.13
N GLN A 525 13.22 14.89 19.25
CA GLN A 525 11.77 14.95 19.32
C GLN A 525 11.12 14.73 17.95
N VAL A 526 11.63 15.37 16.91
CA VAL A 526 11.10 15.23 15.54
C VAL A 526 11.26 13.80 15.02
N LEU A 527 12.33 13.11 15.40
CA LEU A 527 12.57 11.71 15.03
C LEU A 527 12.10 10.70 16.08
N SER A 528 11.32 11.12 17.08
CA SER A 528 10.88 10.26 18.19
C SER A 528 9.81 9.25 17.78
N THR A 529 9.03 9.56 16.75
CA THR A 529 7.86 8.77 16.34
C THR A 529 8.11 8.11 14.99
N HIS A 530 7.64 6.89 14.83
CA HIS A 530 7.71 6.13 13.58
C HIS A 530 6.51 5.19 13.48
N LYS A 531 6.23 4.74 12.27
CA LYS A 531 5.13 3.83 12.02
C LYS A 531 5.61 2.39 12.14
N VAL A 532 5.05 1.64 13.05
CA VAL A 532 5.29 0.20 13.24
C VAL A 532 3.94 -0.49 13.20
N ASP A 533 3.75 -1.49 12.30
CA ASP A 533 2.52 -2.28 12.23
C ASP A 533 1.23 -1.45 11.93
N GLY A 534 1.27 -0.29 11.10
CA GLY A 534 0.21 0.67 10.78
C GLY A 534 -0.07 1.62 11.96
N GLU A 535 0.52 1.37 13.16
CA GLU A 535 0.36 2.23 14.32
C GLU A 535 1.56 3.17 14.49
N TRP A 536 1.29 4.39 14.87
CA TRP A 536 2.32 5.35 15.21
C TRP A 536 2.78 5.12 16.63
N ILE A 537 4.04 4.73 16.79
CA ILE A 537 4.62 4.47 18.10
C ILE A 537 5.84 5.35 18.35
N ARG A 538 6.06 5.67 19.63
CA ARG A 538 7.24 6.39 20.08
C ARG A 538 8.43 5.45 20.18
N LYS A 539 9.59 5.85 19.68
CA LYS A 539 10.84 5.08 19.79
C LYS A 539 11.28 4.96 21.24
N LYS A 540 11.65 3.75 21.66
CA LYS A 540 12.14 3.50 23.02
C LYS A 540 13.38 4.35 23.33
N GLY A 541 13.36 5.07 24.45
CA GLY A 541 14.45 5.96 24.86
C GLY A 541 14.48 7.33 24.20
N HIS A 542 13.50 7.66 23.35
CA HIS A 542 13.31 9.01 22.86
C HIS A 542 12.45 9.84 23.83
N PRO A 543 12.67 11.16 23.89
CA PRO A 543 11.82 12.07 24.64
C PRO A 543 10.43 12.15 24.00
N ASP A 544 9.63 13.07 24.51
CA ASP A 544 8.31 13.39 23.99
C ASP A 544 8.35 13.78 22.51
N ASP A 545 7.22 13.67 21.81
CA ASP A 545 7.04 13.89 20.36
C ASP A 545 6.41 15.25 20.02
N HIS A 546 6.39 16.18 20.98
CA HIS A 546 5.72 17.47 20.83
C HIS A 546 6.17 18.28 19.60
N LEU A 547 7.46 18.29 19.31
CA LEU A 547 7.98 18.97 18.12
C LEU A 547 7.68 18.19 16.82
N PHE A 548 7.54 16.86 16.89
CA PHE A 548 7.04 16.09 15.77
C PHE A 548 5.60 16.49 15.42
N ASP A 549 4.73 16.57 16.44
CA ASP A 549 3.34 16.98 16.23
C ASP A 549 3.23 18.43 15.75
N CYS A 550 4.07 19.35 16.29
CA CYS A 550 4.18 20.72 15.74
C CYS A 550 4.57 20.72 14.27
N GLU A 551 5.57 19.94 13.86
CA GLU A 551 6.01 19.84 12.47
C GLU A 551 4.97 19.21 11.55
N VAL A 552 4.20 18.23 12.03
CA VAL A 552 3.05 17.68 11.30
C VAL A 552 1.99 18.75 11.07
N MET A 553 1.67 19.54 12.11
CA MET A 553 0.72 20.64 12.00
C MET A 553 1.18 21.74 11.03
N GLN A 554 2.47 21.95 10.83
CA GLN A 554 3.00 22.84 9.79
C GLN A 554 2.55 22.40 8.38
N LEU A 555 2.58 21.11 8.10
CA LEU A 555 2.07 20.57 6.83
C LEU A 555 0.55 20.74 6.70
N VAL A 556 -0.18 20.61 7.80
CA VAL A 556 -1.64 20.82 7.81
C VAL A 556 -1.98 22.27 7.45
N LEU A 557 -1.28 23.23 8.04
CA LEU A 557 -1.45 24.66 7.72
C LEU A 557 -1.04 24.97 6.27
N ALA A 558 0.05 24.39 5.79
CA ALA A 558 0.49 24.57 4.42
C ALA A 558 -0.53 24.00 3.41
N ARG A 559 -1.13 22.85 3.72
CA ARG A 559 -2.19 22.26 2.90
C ARG A 559 -3.48 23.08 2.93
N PHE A 560 -3.84 23.61 4.09
CA PHE A 560 -4.98 24.51 4.23
C PHE A 560 -4.79 25.82 3.45
N GLY A 561 -3.60 26.40 3.51
CA GLY A 561 -3.21 27.59 2.74
C GLY A 561 -2.92 27.31 1.25
N THR A 562 -3.19 26.10 0.75
CA THR A 562 -2.90 25.69 -0.64
C THR A 562 -1.44 25.78 -1.08
N LEU A 563 -0.52 25.83 -0.12
CA LEU A 563 0.93 25.86 -0.39
C LEU A 563 1.48 24.49 -0.80
N ILE A 564 0.81 23.42 -0.37
CA ILE A 564 1.11 22.02 -0.74
C ILE A 564 -0.16 21.29 -1.16
N GLN A 565 -0.01 20.25 -1.96
CA GLN A 565 -1.11 19.38 -2.42
C GLN A 565 -1.32 18.16 -1.54
#